data_1c57ab499f0e41e5e9de8fde0953b8da
#
_entry.id   1c57ab499f0e41e5e9de8fde0953b8da
#
_cell.length_a   1.000
_cell.length_b   1.000
_cell.length_c   1.000
_cell.angle_alpha   90.00
_cell.angle_beta   90.00
_cell.angle_gamma   90.00
#
_symmetry.space_group_name_H-M   'P 1'
#
loop_
_entity.id
_entity.type
_entity.pdbx_description
1 polymer ?
#
loop_
_entity_poly.entity_id
_entity_poly.type
_entity_poly.pdbx_seq_one_letter_code
_entity_poly.pdbx_strand_id
1 'polypeptide(L)'
;MNILFIHENDWIKKVIYEPHHLSEIFSMKGHNVFAIDCKEPNSSGLINNLKTQIINNYNKVYDNASITLIHPPSLVIKGLNRLTNFLTCKNVIRDTVERNQIDIIFLYGIATNGLQALSVANEFKIPIVFRGLDVSHEFVDIPLLKQITKIIEKNILSNVTKVYSCTPGLQRYSFQMGTKKENSEYFPLGINTNIFKPRNKDEKLAESLGIKSNDKVIIFVGTLYSFSGLEHLISNFSKIKSKIPDIKFLIVGGGPYYNKIKDLVIKQNLQDSVILTNFVSQKILSSYIALADLCLNPFETSAVTNQIIPIKIIEYMACQKPVLSTPLTGTK
;
A
#
# COMPACT_ATOMS: atom_id res chain seq x y z
N MET A 1 -8.56 15.33 -19.59
CA MET A 1 -9.34 14.10 -19.40
C MET A 1 -9.92 14.10 -17.99
N ASN A 2 -11.08 13.49 -17.84
CA ASN A 2 -11.71 13.23 -16.55
C ASN A 2 -11.41 11.78 -16.14
N ILE A 3 -10.66 11.60 -15.09
CA ILE A 3 -10.09 10.30 -14.68
C ILE A 3 -10.69 9.88 -13.35
N LEU A 4 -11.19 8.65 -13.26
CA LEU A 4 -11.74 8.11 -12.03
C LEU A 4 -10.83 6.99 -11.48
N PHE A 5 -10.32 7.18 -10.26
CA PHE A 5 -9.65 6.14 -9.48
C PHE A 5 -10.66 5.45 -8.57
N ILE A 6 -10.68 4.12 -8.57
CA ILE A 6 -11.53 3.33 -7.67
C ILE A 6 -10.65 2.44 -6.82
N HIS A 7 -10.78 2.61 -5.51
CA HIS A 7 -9.99 1.91 -4.51
C HIS A 7 -10.88 1.34 -3.40
N GLU A 8 -10.51 0.22 -2.80
CA GLU A 8 -11.30 -0.43 -1.74
C GLU A 8 -10.75 -0.23 -0.31
N ASN A 9 -9.77 0.63 -0.14
CA ASN A 9 -9.26 1.04 1.17
C ASN A 9 -9.56 2.53 1.40
N ASP A 10 -9.59 2.95 2.67
CA ASP A 10 -9.75 4.34 3.05
C ASP A 10 -8.57 5.18 2.53
N TRP A 11 -8.87 6.11 1.63
CA TRP A 11 -7.86 6.95 0.96
C TRP A 11 -7.09 7.83 1.94
N ILE A 12 -7.76 8.31 2.97
CA ILE A 12 -7.19 9.23 3.95
C ILE A 12 -6.30 8.48 4.94
N LYS A 13 -6.78 7.34 5.48
CA LYS A 13 -6.08 6.59 6.54
C LYS A 13 -4.96 5.70 6.02
N LYS A 14 -5.06 5.22 4.80
CA LYS A 14 -4.03 4.35 4.21
C LYS A 14 -2.70 5.09 4.08
N VAL A 15 -1.59 4.41 4.32
CA VAL A 15 -0.25 4.94 4.01
C VAL A 15 -0.15 5.34 2.54
N ILE A 16 0.70 6.35 2.25
CA ILE A 16 0.90 6.81 0.87
C ILE A 16 1.54 5.69 0.04
N TYR A 17 0.98 5.40 -1.13
CA TYR A 17 1.49 4.44 -2.11
C TYR A 17 0.99 4.82 -3.51
N GLU A 18 1.25 4.00 -4.53
CA GLU A 18 1.09 4.33 -5.95
C GLU A 18 -0.19 5.08 -6.34
N PRO A 19 -1.43 4.68 -5.96
CA PRO A 19 -2.63 5.40 -6.43
C PRO A 19 -2.69 6.86 -5.96
N HIS A 20 -2.16 7.17 -4.75
CA HIS A 20 -2.07 8.55 -4.27
C HIS A 20 -1.11 9.36 -5.17
N HIS A 21 0.06 8.80 -5.49
CA HIS A 21 1.03 9.45 -6.37
C HIS A 21 0.46 9.66 -7.77
N LEU A 22 -0.11 8.62 -8.41
CA LEU A 22 -0.58 8.71 -9.79
C LEU A 22 -1.77 9.65 -9.95
N SER A 23 -2.75 9.59 -9.05
CA SER A 23 -3.92 10.47 -9.10
C SER A 23 -3.53 11.93 -8.99
N GLU A 24 -2.64 12.25 -8.06
CA GLU A 24 -2.18 13.61 -7.85
C GLU A 24 -1.25 14.10 -8.98
N ILE A 25 -0.37 13.25 -9.51
CA ILE A 25 0.46 13.59 -10.69
C ILE A 25 -0.44 13.88 -11.90
N PHE A 26 -1.50 13.10 -12.12
CA PHE A 26 -2.43 13.40 -13.23
C PHE A 26 -3.15 14.73 -13.01
N SER A 27 -3.56 15.07 -11.79
CA SER A 27 -4.16 16.37 -11.53
C SER A 27 -3.19 17.53 -11.80
N MET A 28 -1.93 17.40 -11.40
CA MET A 28 -0.87 18.39 -11.69
C MET A 28 -0.56 18.52 -13.20
N LYS A 29 -0.89 17.49 -13.99
CA LYS A 29 -0.79 17.52 -15.46
C LYS A 29 -2.04 18.11 -16.16
N GLY A 30 -2.98 18.66 -15.40
CA GLY A 30 -4.17 19.33 -15.91
C GLY A 30 -5.34 18.40 -16.20
N HIS A 31 -5.36 17.17 -15.63
CA HIS A 31 -6.52 16.30 -15.69
C HIS A 31 -7.45 16.55 -14.50
N ASN A 32 -8.77 16.42 -14.71
CA ASN A 32 -9.73 16.36 -13.60
C ASN A 32 -9.72 14.96 -13.02
N VAL A 33 -9.34 14.83 -11.76
CA VAL A 33 -9.16 13.52 -11.13
C VAL A 33 -10.14 13.35 -9.98
N PHE A 34 -10.85 12.23 -10.01
CA PHE A 34 -11.79 11.80 -9.01
C PHE A 34 -11.29 10.48 -8.39
N ALA A 35 -11.49 10.30 -7.09
CA ALA A 35 -11.15 9.06 -6.40
C ALA A 35 -12.34 8.59 -5.55
N ILE A 36 -12.75 7.34 -5.72
CA ILE A 36 -13.76 6.67 -4.89
C ILE A 36 -13.06 5.63 -4.04
N ASP A 37 -13.31 5.64 -2.73
CA ASP A 37 -12.72 4.72 -1.76
C ASP A 37 -13.76 3.98 -0.91
N CYS A 38 -13.28 3.20 0.06
CA CYS A 38 -14.10 2.56 1.08
C CYS A 38 -13.61 2.99 2.47
N LYS A 39 -14.42 3.78 3.16
CA LYS A 39 -14.10 4.29 4.50
C LYS A 39 -13.89 3.17 5.52
N GLU A 40 -12.81 3.25 6.27
CA GLU A 40 -12.54 2.33 7.37
C GLU A 40 -13.20 2.80 8.67
N PRO A 41 -13.67 1.86 9.54
CA PRO A 41 -14.23 2.21 10.83
C PRO A 41 -13.26 3.03 11.67
N ASN A 42 -13.80 4.04 12.39
CA ASN A 42 -13.06 4.77 13.41
C ASN A 42 -13.08 4.00 14.73
N SER A 43 -11.98 4.04 15.48
CA SER A 43 -11.89 3.52 16.85
C SER A 43 -12.79 4.27 17.85
N SER A 44 -13.30 5.45 17.49
CA SER A 44 -14.02 6.38 18.35
C SER A 44 -15.54 6.42 18.15
N GLY A 45 -16.16 5.40 17.54
CA GLY A 45 -17.62 5.26 17.58
C GLY A 45 -18.35 5.46 16.25
N LEU A 46 -19.59 5.00 16.28
CA LEU A 46 -20.63 4.95 15.27
C LEU A 46 -20.92 6.31 14.61
N ILE A 47 -20.14 6.70 13.62
CA ILE A 47 -20.60 7.72 12.67
C ILE A 47 -20.99 6.98 11.38
N ASN A 48 -22.26 6.65 11.28
CA ASN A 48 -22.84 6.12 10.05
C ASN A 48 -22.74 7.20 8.97
N ASN A 49 -22.02 6.89 7.92
CA ASN A 49 -21.99 7.75 6.74
C ASN A 49 -23.11 7.33 5.80
N LEU A 50 -24.33 7.80 6.06
CA LEU A 50 -25.52 7.44 5.28
C LEU A 50 -25.67 8.23 3.97
N LYS A 51 -24.78 9.19 3.71
CA LYS A 51 -24.75 9.99 2.48
C LYS A 51 -23.36 9.94 1.85
N THR A 52 -23.32 10.07 0.54
CA THR A 52 -22.04 10.28 -0.17
C THR A 52 -21.37 11.55 0.34
N GLN A 53 -20.11 11.45 0.74
CA GLN A 53 -19.29 12.60 1.13
C GLN A 53 -18.35 12.93 -0.01
N ILE A 54 -18.25 14.21 -0.36
CA ILE A 54 -17.35 14.71 -1.41
C ILE A 54 -16.40 15.71 -0.77
N ILE A 55 -15.11 15.50 -0.97
CA ILE A 55 -14.04 16.39 -0.51
C ILE A 55 -13.34 16.91 -1.76
N ASN A 56 -13.55 18.19 -2.06
CA ASN A 56 -12.90 18.85 -3.19
C ASN A 56 -11.51 19.36 -2.80
N ASN A 57 -10.66 19.54 -3.80
CA ASN A 57 -9.31 20.09 -3.65
C ASN A 57 -8.46 19.31 -2.63
N TYR A 58 -8.62 17.98 -2.60
CA TYR A 58 -7.87 17.12 -1.71
C TYR A 58 -6.49 16.80 -2.31
N ASN A 59 -5.47 16.83 -1.46
CA ASN A 59 -4.14 16.30 -1.74
C ASN A 59 -3.59 15.59 -0.50
N LYS A 60 -2.67 14.69 -0.71
CA LYS A 60 -2.02 13.91 0.34
C LYS A 60 -0.50 13.84 0.18
N VAL A 61 -0.03 13.95 -1.06
CA VAL A 61 1.37 13.76 -1.43
C VAL A 61 2.02 15.05 -1.89
N TYR A 62 1.37 15.76 -2.82
CA TYR A 62 1.92 16.95 -3.48
C TYR A 62 1.06 18.18 -3.18
N ASP A 63 1.68 19.23 -2.64
CA ASP A 63 0.98 20.43 -2.19
C ASP A 63 0.23 21.17 -3.34
N ASN A 64 0.68 20.99 -4.60
CA ASN A 64 0.06 21.59 -5.79
C ASN A 64 -0.95 20.67 -6.50
N ALA A 65 -1.23 19.49 -5.92
CA ALA A 65 -2.21 18.59 -6.48
C ALA A 65 -3.63 18.90 -5.98
N SER A 66 -4.63 18.55 -6.79
CA SER A 66 -6.03 18.74 -6.43
C SER A 66 -6.87 17.63 -7.06
N ILE A 67 -7.40 16.73 -6.22
CA ILE A 67 -8.34 15.69 -6.63
C ILE A 67 -9.68 15.87 -5.92
N THR A 68 -10.73 15.29 -6.47
CA THR A 68 -12.03 15.18 -5.79
C THR A 68 -12.14 13.78 -5.19
N LEU A 69 -12.16 13.69 -3.85
CA LEU A 69 -12.29 12.43 -3.12
C LEU A 69 -13.76 12.20 -2.76
N ILE A 70 -14.27 11.00 -3.06
CA ILE A 70 -15.67 10.62 -2.89
C ILE A 70 -15.74 9.37 -2.01
N HIS A 71 -16.41 9.50 -0.88
CA HIS A 71 -16.70 8.40 0.03
C HIS A 71 -18.15 7.94 -0.15
N PRO A 72 -18.40 6.73 -0.64
CA PRO A 72 -19.75 6.17 -0.72
C PRO A 72 -20.42 6.03 0.66
N PRO A 73 -21.75 6.01 0.72
CA PRO A 73 -22.47 5.69 1.96
C PRO A 73 -22.03 4.32 2.49
N SER A 74 -21.62 4.26 3.76
CA SER A 74 -21.23 3.00 4.40
C SER A 74 -21.51 3.02 5.90
N LEU A 75 -21.83 1.85 6.46
CA LEU A 75 -21.86 1.66 7.90
C LEU A 75 -20.43 1.51 8.40
N VAL A 76 -20.00 2.36 9.31
CA VAL A 76 -18.63 2.40 9.81
C VAL A 76 -18.46 1.38 10.96
N ILE A 77 -18.93 0.14 10.73
CA ILE A 77 -18.81 -1.00 11.65
C ILE A 77 -17.92 -2.05 10.99
N LYS A 78 -16.97 -2.60 11.74
CA LYS A 78 -16.01 -3.60 11.24
C LYS A 78 -16.75 -4.77 10.55
N GLY A 79 -16.42 -5.04 9.29
CA GLY A 79 -17.05 -6.06 8.45
C GLY A 79 -18.28 -5.57 7.68
N LEU A 80 -19.16 -4.76 8.29
CA LEU A 80 -20.35 -4.23 7.62
C LEU A 80 -20.03 -3.06 6.67
N ASN A 81 -18.93 -2.34 6.89
CA ASN A 81 -18.51 -1.26 6.00
C ASN A 81 -18.25 -1.76 4.57
N ARG A 82 -17.61 -2.91 4.41
CA ARG A 82 -17.35 -3.50 3.08
C ARG A 82 -18.64 -3.98 2.42
N LEU A 83 -19.53 -4.63 3.17
CA LEU A 83 -20.82 -5.10 2.66
C LEU A 83 -21.71 -3.92 2.20
N THR A 84 -21.82 -2.89 3.03
CA THR A 84 -22.62 -1.70 2.68
C THR A 84 -21.99 -0.93 1.53
N ASN A 85 -20.67 -0.80 1.47
CA ASN A 85 -19.98 -0.23 0.32
C ASN A 85 -20.24 -1.03 -0.95
N PHE A 86 -20.17 -2.36 -0.91
CA PHE A 86 -20.51 -3.22 -2.04
C PHE A 86 -21.92 -2.94 -2.60
N LEU A 87 -22.89 -2.67 -1.73
CA LEU A 87 -24.28 -2.39 -2.14
C LEU A 87 -24.49 -0.96 -2.66
N THR A 88 -23.74 0.02 -2.13
CA THR A 88 -23.97 1.45 -2.44
C THR A 88 -23.06 2.02 -3.51
N CYS A 89 -21.84 1.47 -3.67
CA CYS A 89 -20.81 2.05 -4.53
C CYS A 89 -21.20 2.08 -6.02
N LYS A 90 -22.03 1.13 -6.51
CA LYS A 90 -22.45 1.12 -7.93
C LYS A 90 -23.14 2.43 -8.33
N ASN A 91 -24.07 2.90 -7.51
CA ASN A 91 -24.79 4.14 -7.80
C ASN A 91 -23.86 5.36 -7.72
N VAL A 92 -22.94 5.36 -6.74
CA VAL A 92 -21.95 6.44 -6.60
C VAL A 92 -20.99 6.47 -7.80
N ILE A 93 -20.53 5.30 -8.27
CA ILE A 93 -19.67 5.21 -9.46
C ILE A 93 -20.44 5.72 -10.68
N ARG A 94 -21.69 5.25 -10.89
CA ARG A 94 -22.55 5.69 -12.01
C ARG A 94 -22.76 7.19 -12.00
N ASP A 95 -23.20 7.76 -10.87
CA ASP A 95 -23.44 9.20 -10.71
C ASP A 95 -22.16 10.00 -10.99
N THR A 96 -21.01 9.49 -10.52
CA THR A 96 -19.71 10.15 -10.74
C THR A 96 -19.34 10.13 -12.23
N VAL A 97 -19.50 8.99 -12.90
CA VAL A 97 -19.23 8.82 -14.33
C VAL A 97 -20.10 9.74 -15.17
N GLU A 98 -21.40 9.76 -14.92
CA GLU A 98 -22.37 10.55 -15.69
C GLU A 98 -22.17 12.05 -15.49
N ARG A 99 -22.14 12.52 -14.23
CA ARG A 99 -22.04 13.95 -13.90
C ARG A 99 -20.72 14.59 -14.32
N ASN A 100 -19.63 13.82 -14.25
CA ASN A 100 -18.30 14.34 -14.54
C ASN A 100 -17.74 13.89 -15.89
N GLN A 101 -18.55 13.20 -16.71
CA GLN A 101 -18.14 12.72 -18.04
C GLN A 101 -16.78 12.01 -18.01
N ILE A 102 -16.68 10.97 -17.19
CA ILE A 102 -15.42 10.25 -16.97
C ILE A 102 -14.95 9.59 -18.28
N ASP A 103 -13.70 9.83 -18.66
CA ASP A 103 -13.08 9.27 -19.86
C ASP A 103 -12.47 7.89 -19.64
N ILE A 104 -11.98 7.59 -18.40
CA ILE A 104 -11.27 6.37 -18.06
C ILE A 104 -11.37 6.06 -16.56
N ILE A 105 -11.46 4.76 -16.22
CA ILE A 105 -11.44 4.27 -14.84
C ILE A 105 -10.13 3.54 -14.57
N PHE A 106 -9.43 3.90 -13.49
CA PHE A 106 -8.33 3.16 -12.89
C PHE A 106 -8.82 2.38 -11.67
N LEU A 107 -8.81 1.05 -11.76
CA LEU A 107 -9.30 0.14 -10.72
C LEU A 107 -8.12 -0.46 -9.96
N TYR A 108 -8.10 -0.26 -8.64
CA TYR A 108 -7.10 -0.80 -7.70
C TYR A 108 -7.67 -1.82 -6.71
N GLY A 109 -8.96 -2.05 -6.74
CA GLY A 109 -9.64 -2.98 -5.84
C GLY A 109 -10.51 -3.96 -6.59
N ILE A 110 -10.74 -5.14 -6.04
CA ILE A 110 -11.51 -6.21 -6.67
C ILE A 110 -12.70 -6.59 -5.82
N ALA A 111 -12.48 -6.90 -4.54
CA ALA A 111 -13.45 -7.60 -3.73
C ALA A 111 -14.71 -6.78 -3.39
N THR A 112 -14.56 -5.47 -3.20
CA THR A 112 -15.63 -4.60 -2.69
C THR A 112 -16.36 -3.83 -3.80
N ASN A 113 -15.62 -3.30 -4.78
CA ASN A 113 -16.19 -2.37 -5.77
C ASN A 113 -15.80 -2.69 -7.23
N GLY A 114 -15.01 -3.73 -7.46
CA GLY A 114 -14.52 -4.08 -8.80
C GLY A 114 -15.61 -4.49 -9.78
N LEU A 115 -16.59 -5.33 -9.37
CA LEU A 115 -17.71 -5.73 -10.22
C LEU A 115 -18.61 -4.54 -10.57
N GLN A 116 -18.84 -3.65 -9.63
CA GLN A 116 -19.64 -2.45 -9.82
C GLN A 116 -18.95 -1.48 -10.79
N ALA A 117 -17.62 -1.31 -10.65
CA ALA A 117 -16.83 -0.53 -11.57
C ALA A 117 -16.88 -1.08 -12.99
N LEU A 118 -16.68 -2.39 -13.16
CA LEU A 118 -16.77 -3.07 -14.46
C LEU A 118 -18.16 -2.94 -15.07
N SER A 119 -19.23 -3.12 -14.27
CA SER A 119 -20.61 -2.98 -14.71
C SER A 119 -20.90 -1.56 -15.24
N VAL A 120 -20.47 -0.53 -14.54
CA VAL A 120 -20.67 0.86 -14.94
C VAL A 120 -19.81 1.21 -16.15
N ALA A 121 -18.54 0.77 -16.18
CA ALA A 121 -17.66 0.98 -17.34
C ALA A 121 -18.27 0.41 -18.64
N ASN A 122 -18.87 -0.79 -18.56
CA ASN A 122 -19.56 -1.41 -19.71
C ASN A 122 -20.84 -0.66 -20.11
N GLU A 123 -21.61 -0.18 -19.13
CA GLU A 123 -22.85 0.60 -19.36
C GLU A 123 -22.56 1.89 -20.13
N PHE A 124 -21.52 2.61 -19.73
CA PHE A 124 -21.12 3.88 -20.36
C PHE A 124 -20.10 3.73 -21.50
N LYS A 125 -19.66 2.49 -21.79
CA LYS A 125 -18.65 2.15 -22.81
C LYS A 125 -17.32 2.92 -22.63
N ILE A 126 -16.89 3.11 -21.38
CA ILE A 126 -15.63 3.75 -21.05
C ILE A 126 -14.55 2.70 -20.72
N PRO A 127 -13.29 2.96 -21.10
CA PRO A 127 -12.21 2.04 -20.79
C PRO A 127 -11.97 1.93 -19.28
N ILE A 128 -11.73 0.70 -18.82
CA ILE A 128 -11.37 0.39 -17.45
C ILE A 128 -10.02 -0.31 -17.43
N VAL A 129 -9.10 0.25 -16.66
CA VAL A 129 -7.73 -0.23 -16.49
C VAL A 129 -7.59 -0.81 -15.10
N PHE A 130 -7.20 -2.07 -14.98
CA PHE A 130 -6.85 -2.68 -13.71
C PHE A 130 -5.36 -2.55 -13.42
N ARG A 131 -5.03 -2.05 -12.24
CA ARG A 131 -3.66 -1.99 -11.74
C ARG A 131 -3.41 -3.10 -10.73
N GLY A 132 -2.73 -4.16 -11.17
CA GLY A 132 -2.39 -5.32 -10.35
C GLY A 132 -1.14 -5.09 -9.51
N LEU A 133 -1.33 -4.85 -8.23
CA LEU A 133 -0.25 -4.71 -7.25
C LEU A 133 -0.06 -5.99 -6.42
N ASP A 134 -1.12 -6.76 -6.26
CA ASP A 134 -1.21 -7.93 -5.38
C ASP A 134 -2.15 -8.98 -5.99
N VAL A 135 -2.16 -10.18 -5.38
CA VAL A 135 -3.15 -11.23 -5.62
C VAL A 135 -4.30 -11.05 -4.62
N SER A 136 -5.39 -10.40 -5.04
CA SER A 136 -6.42 -9.87 -4.12
C SER A 136 -7.08 -10.93 -3.25
N HIS A 137 -7.38 -12.12 -3.79
CA HIS A 137 -8.04 -13.17 -3.01
C HIS A 137 -7.13 -13.79 -1.93
N GLU A 138 -5.81 -13.64 -2.02
CA GLU A 138 -4.88 -14.15 -1.01
C GLU A 138 -4.94 -13.38 0.31
N PHE A 139 -5.49 -12.16 0.32
CA PHE A 139 -5.74 -11.36 1.53
C PHE A 139 -7.05 -11.73 2.26
N VAL A 140 -7.79 -12.71 1.76
CA VAL A 140 -9.06 -13.15 2.36
C VAL A 140 -8.84 -14.44 3.15
N ASP A 141 -8.94 -14.35 4.48
CA ASP A 141 -8.65 -15.47 5.39
C ASP A 141 -9.76 -16.53 5.40
N ILE A 142 -11.03 -16.16 5.11
CA ILE A 142 -12.18 -17.07 5.16
C ILE A 142 -12.23 -17.87 3.86
N PRO A 143 -12.08 -19.21 3.89
CA PRO A 143 -11.94 -20.04 2.68
C PRO A 143 -13.05 -19.86 1.65
N LEU A 144 -14.31 -19.78 2.08
CA LEU A 144 -15.44 -19.58 1.18
C LEU A 144 -15.38 -18.20 0.49
N LEU A 145 -15.11 -17.15 1.25
CA LEU A 145 -14.98 -15.80 0.72
C LEU A 145 -13.75 -15.66 -0.18
N LYS A 146 -12.65 -16.35 0.13
CA LYS A 146 -11.46 -16.42 -0.72
C LYS A 146 -11.80 -16.98 -2.10
N GLN A 147 -12.57 -18.08 -2.19
CA GLN A 147 -12.98 -18.64 -3.46
C GLN A 147 -13.92 -17.71 -4.24
N ILE A 148 -14.88 -17.09 -3.56
CA ILE A 148 -15.77 -16.08 -4.17
C ILE A 148 -14.94 -14.92 -4.72
N THR A 149 -14.02 -14.37 -3.93
CA THR A 149 -13.13 -13.28 -4.38
C THR A 149 -12.29 -13.68 -5.58
N LYS A 150 -11.78 -14.93 -5.62
CA LYS A 150 -11.04 -15.46 -6.77
C LYS A 150 -11.88 -15.51 -8.05
N ILE A 151 -13.16 -15.92 -7.94
CA ILE A 151 -14.08 -15.93 -9.08
C ILE A 151 -14.36 -14.50 -9.57
N ILE A 152 -14.58 -13.57 -8.64
CA ILE A 152 -14.75 -12.13 -8.95
C ILE A 152 -13.51 -11.59 -9.65
N GLU A 153 -12.33 -11.88 -9.12
CA GLU A 153 -11.04 -11.46 -9.65
C GLU A 153 -10.84 -11.99 -11.08
N LYS A 154 -11.16 -13.24 -11.32
CA LYS A 154 -11.12 -13.85 -12.66
C LYS A 154 -12.07 -13.13 -13.64
N ASN A 155 -13.30 -12.84 -13.21
CA ASN A 155 -14.26 -12.12 -14.03
C ASN A 155 -13.75 -10.72 -14.40
N ILE A 156 -13.20 -9.97 -13.43
CA ILE A 156 -12.68 -8.62 -13.67
C ILE A 156 -11.47 -8.67 -14.60
N LEU A 157 -10.46 -9.50 -14.31
CA LEU A 157 -9.23 -9.58 -15.08
C LEU A 157 -9.45 -10.04 -16.53
N SER A 158 -10.48 -10.84 -16.79
CA SER A 158 -10.82 -11.26 -18.15
C SER A 158 -11.64 -10.24 -18.96
N ASN A 159 -12.23 -9.23 -18.31
CA ASN A 159 -13.17 -8.31 -18.96
C ASN A 159 -12.76 -6.82 -18.91
N VAL A 160 -11.70 -6.47 -18.19
CA VAL A 160 -11.17 -5.08 -18.23
C VAL A 160 -10.46 -4.80 -19.55
N THR A 161 -10.42 -3.53 -19.93
CA THR A 161 -9.78 -3.08 -21.18
C THR A 161 -8.29 -3.36 -21.18
N LYS A 162 -7.61 -3.10 -20.03
CA LYS A 162 -6.17 -3.29 -19.89
C LYS A 162 -5.82 -3.70 -18.45
N VAL A 163 -4.79 -4.53 -18.29
CA VAL A 163 -4.21 -4.91 -17.01
C VAL A 163 -2.75 -4.48 -16.98
N TYR A 164 -2.39 -3.64 -16.04
CA TYR A 164 -0.99 -3.28 -15.76
C TYR A 164 -0.53 -3.96 -14.48
N SER A 165 0.40 -4.90 -14.59
CA SER A 165 0.96 -5.66 -13.47
C SER A 165 2.30 -5.10 -13.03
N CYS A 166 2.53 -4.95 -11.73
CA CYS A 166 3.78 -4.37 -11.21
C CYS A 166 4.96 -5.36 -11.18
N THR A 167 4.71 -6.65 -11.40
CA THR A 167 5.76 -7.67 -11.54
C THR A 167 5.47 -8.61 -12.71
N PRO A 168 6.51 -9.24 -13.30
CA PRO A 168 6.31 -10.30 -14.29
C PRO A 168 5.52 -11.50 -13.72
N GLY A 169 5.63 -11.76 -12.41
CA GLY A 169 4.84 -12.79 -11.71
C GLY A 169 3.35 -12.49 -11.74
N LEU A 170 2.96 -11.26 -11.39
CA LEU A 170 1.58 -10.81 -11.45
C LEU A 170 1.05 -10.72 -12.88
N GLN A 171 1.90 -10.42 -13.86
CA GLN A 171 1.52 -10.48 -15.26
C GLN A 171 1.18 -11.91 -15.69
N ARG A 172 2.02 -12.90 -15.36
CA ARG A 172 1.72 -14.32 -15.60
C ARG A 172 0.44 -14.75 -14.89
N TYR A 173 0.26 -14.31 -13.65
CA TYR A 173 -0.97 -14.54 -12.88
C TYR A 173 -2.20 -13.96 -13.61
N SER A 174 -2.14 -12.74 -14.15
CA SER A 174 -3.26 -12.17 -14.91
C SER A 174 -3.67 -13.03 -16.11
N PHE A 175 -2.71 -13.65 -16.81
CA PHE A 175 -3.01 -14.60 -17.90
C PHE A 175 -3.73 -15.85 -17.39
N GLN A 176 -3.32 -16.39 -16.24
CA GLN A 176 -4.01 -17.54 -15.60
C GLN A 176 -5.43 -17.19 -15.19
N MET A 177 -5.69 -15.93 -14.88
CA MET A 177 -7.01 -15.40 -14.55
C MET A 177 -7.83 -14.98 -15.78
N GLY A 178 -7.33 -15.21 -17.00
CA GLY A 178 -8.07 -15.01 -18.24
C GLY A 178 -7.82 -13.70 -18.98
N THR A 179 -6.88 -12.87 -18.53
CA THR A 179 -6.48 -11.67 -19.28
C THR A 179 -5.81 -12.09 -20.60
N LYS A 180 -6.23 -11.49 -21.71
CA LYS A 180 -5.59 -11.71 -23.01
C LYS A 180 -4.23 -11.04 -23.05
N LYS A 181 -3.28 -11.60 -23.84
CA LYS A 181 -1.90 -11.10 -23.93
C LYS A 181 -1.86 -9.63 -24.38
N GLU A 182 -2.64 -9.28 -25.40
CA GLU A 182 -2.74 -7.92 -25.93
C GLU A 182 -3.30 -6.91 -24.93
N ASN A 183 -4.00 -7.36 -23.91
CA ASN A 183 -4.60 -6.55 -22.84
C ASN A 183 -3.75 -6.50 -21.57
N SER A 184 -2.59 -7.15 -21.52
CA SER A 184 -1.74 -7.19 -20.33
C SER A 184 -0.36 -6.63 -20.59
N GLU A 185 0.09 -5.72 -19.74
CA GLU A 185 1.43 -5.15 -19.75
C GLU A 185 2.09 -5.22 -18.38
N TYR A 186 3.40 -5.40 -18.40
CA TYR A 186 4.24 -5.18 -17.24
C TYR A 186 4.54 -3.68 -17.11
N PHE A 187 4.12 -3.12 -16.00
CA PHE A 187 4.40 -1.73 -15.66
C PHE A 187 4.95 -1.67 -14.23
N PRO A 188 6.25 -1.50 -14.04
CA PRO A 188 6.90 -1.56 -12.74
C PRO A 188 6.42 -0.46 -11.80
N LEU A 189 6.65 -0.66 -10.49
CA LEU A 189 6.44 0.37 -9.49
C LEU A 189 7.44 1.51 -9.69
N GLY A 190 6.95 2.73 -9.56
CA GLY A 190 7.78 3.94 -9.53
C GLY A 190 8.07 4.41 -8.11
N ILE A 191 9.05 5.30 -7.98
CA ILE A 191 9.40 5.95 -6.73
C ILE A 191 9.58 7.46 -6.93
N ASN A 192 9.20 8.25 -5.93
CA ASN A 192 9.44 9.69 -5.94
C ASN A 192 10.89 10.01 -5.54
N THR A 193 11.75 10.21 -6.53
CA THR A 193 13.18 10.52 -6.32
C THR A 193 13.45 11.92 -5.72
N ASN A 194 12.44 12.78 -5.63
CA ASN A 194 12.58 14.04 -4.87
C ASN A 194 12.55 13.78 -3.36
N ILE A 195 11.80 12.77 -2.92
CA ILE A 195 11.70 12.35 -1.51
C ILE A 195 12.79 11.32 -1.20
N PHE A 196 12.83 10.22 -1.98
CA PHE A 196 13.78 9.12 -1.78
C PHE A 196 15.02 9.35 -2.63
N LYS A 197 16.07 9.85 -2.00
CA LYS A 197 17.37 10.13 -2.61
C LYS A 197 18.47 10.00 -1.56
N PRO A 198 19.73 9.84 -1.97
CA PRO A 198 20.85 9.82 -1.06
C PRO A 198 20.89 11.07 -0.20
N ARG A 199 21.13 10.88 1.10
CA ARG A 199 21.28 11.95 2.09
C ARG A 199 22.43 11.61 3.04
N ASN A 200 23.08 12.63 3.58
CA ASN A 200 23.95 12.46 4.74
C ASN A 200 23.16 12.03 5.97
N LYS A 201 23.80 11.34 6.90
CA LYS A 201 23.20 11.01 8.20
C LYS A 201 22.86 12.32 8.93
N ASP A 202 21.62 12.41 9.41
CA ASP A 202 21.17 13.54 10.23
C ASP A 202 21.55 13.24 11.69
N GLU A 203 22.57 13.95 12.18
CA GLU A 203 23.12 13.74 13.52
C GLU A 203 22.10 14.06 14.62
N LYS A 204 21.26 15.09 14.44
CA LYS A 204 20.21 15.44 15.40
C LYS A 204 19.13 14.36 15.46
N LEU A 205 18.75 13.81 14.31
CA LEU A 205 17.83 12.69 14.26
C LEU A 205 18.44 11.45 14.92
N ALA A 206 19.70 11.13 14.63
CA ALA A 206 20.42 10.02 15.25
C ALA A 206 20.46 10.16 16.78
N GLU A 207 20.85 11.33 17.28
CA GLU A 207 20.91 11.63 18.71
C GLU A 207 19.52 11.49 19.37
N SER A 208 18.47 12.02 18.75
CA SER A 208 17.09 11.90 19.25
C SER A 208 16.60 10.46 19.36
N LEU A 209 17.18 9.56 18.58
CA LEU A 209 16.90 8.12 18.59
C LEU A 209 17.88 7.32 19.47
N GLY A 210 18.83 7.97 20.14
CA GLY A 210 19.86 7.32 20.93
C GLY A 210 20.87 6.52 20.11
N ILE A 211 21.06 6.89 18.83
CA ILE A 211 22.03 6.28 17.90
C ILE A 211 23.34 7.09 17.97
N LYS A 212 24.44 6.42 18.32
CA LYS A 212 25.76 6.99 18.41
C LYS A 212 26.50 6.91 17.06
N SER A 213 27.55 7.70 16.91
CA SER A 213 28.34 7.76 15.66
C SER A 213 29.03 6.43 15.29
N ASN A 214 29.37 5.62 16.29
CA ASN A 214 29.99 4.29 16.09
C ASN A 214 28.98 3.14 15.96
N ASP A 215 27.69 3.39 16.21
CA ASP A 215 26.67 2.36 16.09
C ASP A 215 26.53 1.88 14.64
N LYS A 216 26.33 0.57 14.47
CA LYS A 216 25.94 -0.05 13.21
C LYS A 216 24.43 -0.16 13.15
N VAL A 217 23.82 0.51 12.19
CA VAL A 217 22.36 0.63 12.11
C VAL A 217 21.80 -0.27 11.02
N ILE A 218 20.94 -1.22 11.39
CA ILE A 218 20.07 -1.91 10.43
C ILE A 218 18.66 -1.32 10.53
N ILE A 219 17.96 -1.21 9.40
CA ILE A 219 16.63 -0.58 9.37
C ILE A 219 15.59 -1.46 8.68
N PHE A 220 14.37 -1.46 9.24
CA PHE A 220 13.15 -1.91 8.58
C PHE A 220 12.19 -0.72 8.48
N VAL A 221 11.59 -0.50 7.29
CA VAL A 221 10.58 0.53 7.05
C VAL A 221 9.29 -0.13 6.58
N GLY A 222 8.14 0.30 7.12
CA GLY A 222 6.82 -0.08 6.62
C GLY A 222 5.83 -0.53 7.66
N THR A 223 4.64 -0.92 7.20
CA THR A 223 3.59 -1.43 8.08
C THR A 223 3.99 -2.78 8.68
N LEU A 224 3.81 -2.92 9.99
CA LEU A 224 4.13 -4.13 10.73
C LEU A 224 2.95 -5.11 10.64
N TYR A 225 3.12 -6.13 9.80
CA TYR A 225 2.20 -7.26 9.65
C TYR A 225 2.82 -8.55 10.21
N SER A 226 2.02 -9.61 10.34
CA SER A 226 2.49 -10.94 10.79
C SER A 226 3.61 -11.47 9.91
N PHE A 227 3.49 -11.29 8.60
CA PHE A 227 4.46 -11.75 7.61
C PHE A 227 5.71 -10.86 7.46
N SER A 228 5.84 -9.83 8.29
CA SER A 228 7.00 -8.91 8.20
C SER A 228 8.34 -9.55 8.61
N GLY A 229 8.33 -10.75 9.21
CA GLY A 229 9.52 -11.49 9.64
C GLY A 229 10.24 -10.87 10.86
N LEU A 230 9.66 -9.82 11.45
CA LEU A 230 10.27 -9.08 12.56
C LEU A 230 10.32 -9.89 13.85
N GLU A 231 9.31 -10.73 14.12
CA GLU A 231 9.29 -11.58 15.32
C GLU A 231 10.50 -12.52 15.34
N HIS A 232 10.77 -13.18 14.22
CA HIS A 232 11.91 -14.09 14.10
C HIS A 232 13.24 -13.35 14.26
N LEU A 233 13.37 -12.17 13.65
CA LEU A 233 14.58 -11.36 13.73
C LEU A 233 14.83 -10.87 15.15
N ILE A 234 13.83 -10.35 15.86
CA ILE A 234 13.96 -9.87 17.24
C ILE A 234 14.25 -11.02 18.19
N SER A 235 13.58 -12.17 18.06
CA SER A 235 13.82 -13.35 18.88
C SER A 235 15.27 -13.87 18.80
N ASN A 236 15.95 -13.61 17.70
CA ASN A 236 17.35 -13.99 17.49
C ASN A 236 18.32 -12.81 17.58
N PHE A 237 17.86 -11.61 17.88
CA PHE A 237 18.68 -10.40 17.82
C PHE A 237 19.83 -10.40 18.81
N SER A 238 19.66 -11.01 19.98
CA SER A 238 20.73 -11.17 20.97
C SER A 238 21.95 -11.92 20.43
N LYS A 239 21.75 -12.88 19.50
CA LYS A 239 22.85 -13.58 18.81
C LYS A 239 23.62 -12.67 17.86
N ILE A 240 22.93 -11.72 17.25
CA ILE A 240 23.57 -10.72 16.37
C ILE A 240 24.34 -9.72 17.23
N LYS A 241 23.70 -9.24 18.33
CA LYS A 241 24.31 -8.29 19.26
C LYS A 241 25.56 -8.85 19.94
N SER A 242 25.61 -10.14 20.24
CA SER A 242 26.83 -10.76 20.81
C SER A 242 28.04 -10.73 19.86
N LYS A 243 27.80 -10.65 18.56
CA LYS A 243 28.85 -10.55 17.53
C LYS A 243 29.15 -9.09 17.14
N ILE A 244 28.16 -8.20 17.23
CA ILE A 244 28.24 -6.80 16.89
C ILE A 244 27.63 -6.01 18.05
N PRO A 245 28.40 -5.70 19.13
CA PRO A 245 27.87 -5.09 20.36
C PRO A 245 27.15 -3.74 20.12
N ASP A 246 27.66 -2.92 19.19
CA ASP A 246 27.15 -1.58 18.86
C ASP A 246 26.07 -1.61 17.77
N ILE A 247 25.39 -2.76 17.55
CA ILE A 247 24.31 -2.85 16.56
C ILE A 247 23.02 -2.24 17.11
N LYS A 248 22.36 -1.43 16.28
CA LYS A 248 21.02 -0.88 16.51
C LYS A 248 20.07 -1.39 15.42
N PHE A 249 18.87 -1.79 15.82
CA PHE A 249 17.81 -2.11 14.88
C PHE A 249 16.72 -1.04 14.92
N LEU A 250 16.65 -0.22 13.89
CA LEU A 250 15.68 0.84 13.74
C LEU A 250 14.45 0.32 12.97
N ILE A 251 13.29 0.28 13.61
CA ILE A 251 12.02 -0.15 13.03
C ILE A 251 11.14 1.09 12.86
N VAL A 252 10.99 1.54 11.62
CA VAL A 252 10.22 2.74 11.26
C VAL A 252 8.88 2.30 10.66
N GLY A 253 7.82 2.44 11.45
CA GLY A 253 6.48 2.07 11.05
C GLY A 253 5.62 1.61 12.21
N GLY A 254 4.34 1.49 11.94
CA GLY A 254 3.32 1.03 12.87
C GLY A 254 2.46 -0.05 12.22
N GLY A 255 1.30 -0.34 12.78
CA GLY A 255 0.36 -1.29 12.21
C GLY A 255 -0.14 -2.33 13.21
N PRO A 256 -0.89 -3.35 12.75
CA PRO A 256 -1.55 -4.31 13.62
C PRO A 256 -0.61 -5.08 14.56
N TYR A 257 0.64 -5.27 14.13
CA TYR A 257 1.66 -6.00 14.90
C TYR A 257 2.56 -5.13 15.78
N TYR A 258 2.37 -3.80 15.80
CA TYR A 258 3.25 -2.88 16.53
C TYR A 258 3.36 -3.23 18.01
N ASN A 259 2.24 -3.42 18.70
CA ASN A 259 2.25 -3.73 20.14
C ASN A 259 2.92 -5.08 20.42
N LYS A 260 2.63 -6.09 19.59
CA LYS A 260 3.26 -7.43 19.73
C LYS A 260 4.78 -7.35 19.59
N ILE A 261 5.28 -6.57 18.62
CA ILE A 261 6.72 -6.35 18.42
C ILE A 261 7.31 -5.60 19.61
N LYS A 262 6.64 -4.56 20.10
CA LYS A 262 7.06 -3.80 21.27
C LYS A 262 7.18 -4.69 22.51
N ASP A 263 6.17 -5.53 22.77
CA ASP A 263 6.16 -6.46 23.90
C ASP A 263 7.30 -7.50 23.79
N LEU A 264 7.58 -7.95 22.56
CA LEU A 264 8.67 -8.88 22.30
C LEU A 264 10.04 -8.24 22.57
N VAL A 265 10.24 -6.99 22.18
CA VAL A 265 11.46 -6.21 22.46
C VAL A 265 11.69 -6.08 23.97
N ILE A 266 10.63 -5.79 24.74
CA ILE A 266 10.68 -5.69 26.20
C ILE A 266 11.02 -7.07 26.80
N LYS A 267 10.32 -8.13 26.39
CA LYS A 267 10.54 -9.50 26.88
C LYS A 267 11.97 -10.00 26.65
N GLN A 268 12.60 -9.55 25.57
CA GLN A 268 13.97 -9.93 25.22
C GLN A 268 15.04 -8.98 25.80
N ASN A 269 14.66 -7.97 26.61
CA ASN A 269 15.55 -6.94 27.15
C ASN A 269 16.39 -6.23 26.07
N LEU A 270 15.75 -5.87 24.96
CA LEU A 270 16.41 -5.27 23.79
C LEU A 270 16.13 -3.78 23.61
N GLN A 271 15.51 -3.08 24.58
CA GLN A 271 15.08 -1.68 24.47
C GLN A 271 16.22 -0.72 24.10
N ASP A 272 17.43 -1.03 24.55
CA ASP A 272 18.62 -0.21 24.24
C ASP A 272 19.15 -0.43 22.82
N SER A 273 18.70 -1.48 22.12
CA SER A 273 19.25 -1.89 20.81
C SER A 273 18.22 -1.93 19.70
N VAL A 274 16.93 -2.02 20.03
CA VAL A 274 15.82 -2.04 19.09
C VAL A 274 14.95 -0.81 19.30
N ILE A 275 14.91 0.06 18.30
CA ILE A 275 14.23 1.35 18.33
C ILE A 275 12.97 1.27 17.47
N LEU A 276 11.81 1.57 18.07
CA LEU A 276 10.51 1.60 17.38
C LEU A 276 10.00 3.05 17.32
N THR A 277 9.77 3.58 16.12
CA THR A 277 9.35 4.97 15.95
C THR A 277 7.86 5.15 15.77
N ASN A 278 7.09 4.06 15.49
CA ASN A 278 5.75 4.13 14.91
C ASN A 278 5.78 4.76 13.49
N PHE A 279 4.60 5.15 12.93
CA PHE A 279 4.54 5.80 11.62
C PHE A 279 5.19 7.19 11.67
N VAL A 280 5.99 7.48 10.64
CA VAL A 280 6.55 8.79 10.38
C VAL A 280 6.06 9.32 9.04
N SER A 281 6.14 10.63 8.85
CA SER A 281 5.77 11.24 7.56
C SER A 281 6.69 10.74 6.43
N GLN A 282 6.10 10.43 5.28
CA GLN A 282 6.86 10.02 4.09
C GLN A 282 7.88 11.09 3.67
N LYS A 283 7.58 12.38 3.88
CA LYS A 283 8.47 13.51 3.55
C LYS A 283 9.84 13.42 4.25
N ILE A 284 9.90 12.81 5.43
CA ILE A 284 11.14 12.67 6.23
C ILE A 284 11.69 11.24 6.25
N LEU A 285 11.01 10.29 5.63
CA LEU A 285 11.37 8.87 5.70
C LEU A 285 12.78 8.60 5.16
N SER A 286 13.19 9.31 4.11
CA SER A 286 14.55 9.20 3.56
C SER A 286 15.65 9.61 4.55
N SER A 287 15.35 10.50 5.52
CA SER A 287 16.31 10.85 6.58
C SER A 287 16.51 9.69 7.56
N TYR A 288 15.45 8.93 7.88
CA TYR A 288 15.58 7.71 8.67
C TYR A 288 16.36 6.63 7.92
N ILE A 289 16.08 6.43 6.61
CA ILE A 289 16.82 5.49 5.78
C ILE A 289 18.30 5.87 5.68
N ALA A 290 18.62 7.17 5.66
CA ALA A 290 19.99 7.67 5.60
C ALA A 290 20.82 7.26 6.82
N LEU A 291 20.21 7.05 8.01
CA LEU A 291 20.91 6.59 9.21
C LEU A 291 21.45 5.17 9.09
N ALA A 292 20.82 4.35 8.24
CA ALA A 292 21.13 2.93 8.16
C ALA A 292 22.44 2.63 7.40
N ASP A 293 23.13 1.60 7.85
CA ASP A 293 24.23 0.94 7.15
C ASP A 293 23.71 -0.22 6.28
N LEU A 294 22.58 -0.87 6.69
CA LEU A 294 21.93 -1.94 5.97
C LEU A 294 20.41 -1.85 6.12
N CYS A 295 19.69 -1.97 5.02
CA CYS A 295 18.23 -1.99 4.97
C CYS A 295 17.71 -3.42 4.86
N LEU A 296 16.61 -3.73 5.54
CA LEU A 296 16.08 -5.08 5.63
C LEU A 296 14.68 -5.20 5.02
N ASN A 297 14.46 -6.29 4.29
CA ASN A 297 13.14 -6.79 3.95
C ASN A 297 13.04 -8.28 4.33
N PRO A 298 12.80 -8.60 5.61
CA PRO A 298 12.79 -9.98 6.10
C PRO A 298 11.41 -10.65 5.95
N PHE A 299 10.61 -10.29 4.95
CA PHE A 299 9.28 -10.84 4.74
C PHE A 299 9.30 -12.36 4.69
N GLU A 300 8.38 -12.99 5.40
CA GLU A 300 8.16 -14.42 5.33
C GLU A 300 7.60 -14.79 3.96
N THR A 301 8.04 -15.92 3.41
CA THR A 301 7.55 -16.41 2.11
C THR A 301 6.15 -16.97 2.26
N SER A 302 5.21 -16.41 1.51
CA SER A 302 3.82 -16.83 1.46
C SER A 302 3.24 -16.60 0.06
N ALA A 303 2.02 -17.04 -0.20
CA ALA A 303 1.31 -16.76 -1.45
C ALA A 303 1.16 -15.24 -1.69
N VAL A 304 0.97 -14.46 -0.61
CA VAL A 304 0.87 -13.00 -0.66
C VAL A 304 2.21 -12.36 -1.00
N THR A 305 3.26 -12.70 -0.24
CA THR A 305 4.54 -11.98 -0.30
C THR A 305 5.42 -12.40 -1.48
N ASN A 306 5.22 -13.61 -2.02
CA ASN A 306 6.12 -14.18 -3.03
C ASN A 306 5.99 -13.53 -4.42
N GLN A 307 4.84 -12.94 -4.73
CA GLN A 307 4.56 -12.38 -6.08
C GLN A 307 4.76 -10.86 -6.15
N ILE A 308 4.94 -10.19 -5.01
CA ILE A 308 5.04 -8.73 -4.93
C ILE A 308 6.50 -8.26 -4.85
N ILE A 309 6.72 -7.01 -5.23
CA ILE A 309 7.93 -6.27 -4.87
C ILE A 309 7.57 -5.32 -3.74
N PRO A 310 8.08 -5.53 -2.52
CA PRO A 310 7.85 -4.59 -1.43
C PRO A 310 8.45 -3.21 -1.79
N ILE A 311 7.61 -2.17 -1.80
CA ILE A 311 8.01 -0.81 -2.23
C ILE A 311 9.23 -0.28 -1.47
N LYS A 312 9.40 -0.67 -0.19
CA LYS A 312 10.55 -0.31 0.64
C LYS A 312 11.90 -0.67 0.00
N ILE A 313 11.97 -1.75 -0.77
CA ILE A 313 13.21 -2.14 -1.48
C ILE A 313 13.60 -1.07 -2.48
N ILE A 314 12.62 -0.57 -3.25
CA ILE A 314 12.84 0.50 -4.23
C ILE A 314 13.19 1.82 -3.51
N GLU A 315 12.55 2.11 -2.37
CA GLU A 315 12.86 3.26 -1.52
C GLU A 315 14.31 3.21 -1.00
N TYR A 316 14.75 2.06 -0.52
CA TYR A 316 16.13 1.84 -0.06
C TYR A 316 17.15 2.01 -1.19
N MET A 317 16.88 1.40 -2.35
CA MET A 317 17.73 1.52 -3.52
C MET A 317 17.82 2.96 -4.02
N ALA A 318 16.70 3.70 -4.04
CA ALA A 318 16.68 5.12 -4.40
C ALA A 318 17.51 5.98 -3.43
N CYS A 319 17.59 5.57 -2.15
CA CYS A 319 18.46 6.20 -1.14
C CYS A 319 19.92 5.67 -1.21
N GLN A 320 20.28 4.84 -2.18
CA GLN A 320 21.60 4.21 -2.35
C GLN A 320 22.06 3.41 -1.12
N LYS A 321 21.13 2.72 -0.46
CA LYS A 321 21.46 1.87 0.70
C LYS A 321 21.52 0.40 0.30
N PRO A 322 22.48 -0.37 0.87
CA PRO A 322 22.50 -1.82 0.70
C PRO A 322 21.23 -2.44 1.26
N VAL A 323 20.71 -3.46 0.57
CA VAL A 323 19.46 -4.13 0.95
C VAL A 323 19.71 -5.62 1.13
N LEU A 324 19.29 -6.16 2.29
CA LEU A 324 19.19 -7.58 2.55
C LEU A 324 17.72 -7.98 2.55
N SER A 325 17.32 -8.81 1.61
CA SER A 325 15.93 -9.26 1.46
C SER A 325 15.83 -10.77 1.46
N THR A 326 14.71 -11.29 2.00
CA THR A 326 14.29 -12.66 1.74
C THR A 326 14.16 -12.86 0.22
N PRO A 327 14.61 -14.01 -0.35
CA PRO A 327 14.61 -14.25 -1.79
C PRO A 327 13.21 -14.60 -2.29
N LEU A 328 12.29 -13.64 -2.24
CA LEU A 328 10.96 -13.75 -2.83
C LEU A 328 11.04 -13.75 -4.35
N THR A 329 10.08 -14.37 -5.04
CA THR A 329 10.06 -14.41 -6.52
C THR A 329 10.04 -12.99 -7.12
N GLY A 330 9.35 -12.05 -6.47
CA GLY A 330 9.31 -10.64 -6.90
C GLY A 330 10.60 -9.85 -6.63
N THR A 331 11.53 -10.37 -5.80
CA THR A 331 12.77 -9.67 -5.42
C THR A 331 14.04 -10.30 -6.00
N LYS A 332 13.91 -11.42 -6.74
CA LYS A 332 14.99 -12.09 -7.49
C LYS A 332 15.19 -11.44 -8.90
#